data_1520c23229265750b5f876d7e9c05c44
#
_entry.id   1520c23229265750b5f876d7e9c05c44
#
_cell.length_a   1.000
_cell.length_b   1.000
_cell.length_c   1.000
_cell.angle_alpha   90.00
_cell.angle_beta   90.00
_cell.angle_gamma   90.00
#
_symmetry.space_group_name_H-M   'P 1'
#
loop_
_entity.id
_entity.type
_entity.pdbx_description
1 polymer ?
#
loop_
_entity_poly.entity_id
_entity_poly.type
_entity_poly.pdbx_seq_one_letter_code
_entity_poly.pdbx_strand_id
1 'polypeptide(L)'
;MNAFCWKRELEGDFSEIVHKISFSENIHILNSEQLNSLHLSEQGERARKTLLNDMQLLEAHGASPVLNLIRSYERDDFFFPTDVYSYHVDRSPIPTSTFLCTYHGAASDILPNDQAEQKIHVPEIRERLRELHDGTDASFDHFLSEHFFDLHYRAKSGATPINLGTGHLWRLAVDHPNSPSLPCVHRAPIEKDGQTRLLLIC
;
A
#
# COMPACT_ATOMS: atom_id res chain seq x y z
N MET A 1 3.27 -17.97 -5.73
CA MET A 1 2.25 -17.21 -4.94
C MET A 1 2.97 -15.98 -4.39
N ASN A 2 2.39 -14.80 -4.58
CA ASN A 2 3.04 -13.52 -4.26
C ASN A 2 2.29 -12.69 -3.22
N ALA A 3 1.21 -13.22 -2.65
CA ALA A 3 0.50 -12.65 -1.52
C ALA A 3 -0.04 -13.76 -0.61
N PHE A 4 0.06 -13.55 0.69
CA PHE A 4 -0.47 -14.44 1.73
C PHE A 4 -1.36 -13.64 2.67
N CYS A 5 -2.50 -14.22 3.02
CA CYS A 5 -3.47 -13.63 3.92
C CYS A 5 -3.62 -14.46 5.19
N TRP A 6 -3.41 -13.84 6.33
CA TRP A 6 -3.90 -14.35 7.60
C TRP A 6 -5.29 -13.78 7.84
N LYS A 7 -6.31 -14.55 7.40
CA LYS A 7 -7.71 -14.21 7.63
C LYS A 7 -8.04 -14.34 9.11
N ARG A 8 -8.68 -13.34 9.65
CA ARG A 8 -9.12 -13.29 11.05
C ARG A 8 -10.30 -12.35 11.20
N GLU A 9 -11.09 -12.56 12.22
CA GLU A 9 -12.09 -11.61 12.69
C GLU A 9 -11.51 -10.92 13.92
N LEU A 10 -11.52 -9.58 13.91
CA LEU A 10 -10.99 -8.79 14.99
C LEU A 10 -12.12 -8.32 15.90
N GLU A 11 -11.90 -8.50 17.20
CA GLU A 11 -12.76 -7.94 18.23
C GLU A 11 -12.28 -6.54 18.61
N GLY A 12 -13.23 -5.68 18.98
CA GLY A 12 -12.96 -4.33 19.45
C GLY A 12 -13.43 -3.23 18.51
N ASP A 13 -13.46 -2.01 19.04
CA ASP A 13 -13.87 -0.81 18.31
C ASP A 13 -12.63 0.00 17.87
N PHE A 14 -12.16 -0.27 16.66
CA PHE A 14 -11.05 0.48 16.03
C PHE A 14 -11.48 1.90 15.64
N SER A 15 -12.78 2.13 15.42
CA SER A 15 -13.29 3.47 15.09
C SER A 15 -13.17 4.42 16.29
N GLU A 16 -13.30 3.92 17.52
CA GLU A 16 -13.10 4.72 18.73
C GLU A 16 -11.68 5.29 18.78
N ILE A 17 -10.67 4.49 18.46
CA ILE A 17 -9.28 4.93 18.42
C ILE A 17 -9.11 6.05 17.38
N VAL A 18 -9.64 5.85 16.18
CA VAL A 18 -9.58 6.84 15.09
C VAL A 18 -10.22 8.17 15.50
N HIS A 19 -11.38 8.14 16.16
CA HIS A 19 -12.12 9.35 16.55
C HIS A 19 -11.51 10.07 17.76
N LYS A 20 -10.73 9.39 18.60
CA LYS A 20 -10.09 10.00 19.78
C LYS A 20 -8.78 10.71 19.48
N ILE A 21 -8.24 10.57 18.28
CA ILE A 21 -7.00 11.21 17.87
C ILE A 21 -7.31 12.37 16.93
N SER A 22 -6.92 13.55 17.37
CA SER A 22 -7.00 14.76 16.54
C SER A 22 -5.65 15.01 15.88
N PHE A 23 -5.65 15.14 14.55
CA PHE A 23 -4.48 15.49 13.77
C PHE A 23 -4.89 16.36 12.58
N SER A 24 -3.96 17.16 12.05
CA SER A 24 -4.22 18.10 10.95
C SER A 24 -3.62 17.63 9.63
N GLU A 25 -2.63 16.79 9.69
CA GLU A 25 -1.86 16.27 8.55
C GLU A 25 -2.70 15.29 7.73
N ASN A 26 -2.30 15.01 6.50
CA ASN A 26 -2.92 13.97 5.68
C ASN A 26 -2.60 12.57 6.19
N ILE A 27 -1.40 12.39 6.77
CA ILE A 27 -0.94 11.13 7.36
C ILE A 27 -0.36 11.45 8.74
N HIS A 28 -0.84 10.74 9.76
CA HIS A 28 -0.34 10.83 11.12
C HIS A 28 0.17 9.46 11.59
N ILE A 29 1.43 9.40 12.01
CA ILE A 29 2.02 8.18 12.58
C ILE A 29 1.61 8.07 14.04
N LEU A 30 0.99 6.97 14.38
CA LEU A 30 0.50 6.68 15.72
C LEU A 30 1.45 5.71 16.42
N ASN A 31 2.12 6.20 17.45
CA ASN A 31 3.04 5.38 18.24
C ASN A 31 2.37 4.71 19.44
N SER A 32 3.08 3.76 20.06
CA SER A 32 2.57 3.00 21.23
C SER A 32 2.29 3.89 22.45
N GLU A 33 3.02 4.98 22.64
CA GLU A 33 2.80 5.91 23.75
C GLU A 33 1.46 6.66 23.59
N GLN A 34 1.20 7.17 22.39
CA GLN A 34 -0.08 7.80 22.05
C GLN A 34 -1.24 6.81 22.20
N LEU A 35 -1.09 5.58 21.69
CA LEU A 35 -2.11 4.53 21.87
C LEU A 35 -2.39 4.27 23.35
N ASN A 36 -1.35 4.15 24.18
CA ASN A 36 -1.50 3.85 25.60
C ASN A 36 -2.09 5.01 26.41
N SER A 37 -1.97 6.24 25.94
CA SER A 37 -2.52 7.44 26.60
C SER A 37 -4.04 7.62 26.38
N LEU A 38 -4.64 6.90 25.42
CA LEU A 38 -6.06 7.04 25.12
C LEU A 38 -6.93 6.46 26.25
N HIS A 39 -7.94 7.20 26.65
CA HIS A 39 -9.02 6.71 27.51
C HIS A 39 -10.08 6.04 26.64
N LEU A 40 -10.13 4.71 26.61
CA LEU A 40 -10.97 3.92 25.73
C LEU A 40 -12.06 3.18 26.51
N SER A 41 -13.14 2.84 25.81
CA SER A 41 -14.11 1.87 26.28
C SER A 41 -13.52 0.46 26.34
N GLU A 42 -14.22 -0.51 26.91
CA GLU A 42 -13.80 -1.92 26.89
C GLU A 42 -13.53 -2.43 25.46
N GLN A 43 -14.35 -2.02 24.49
CA GLN A 43 -14.18 -2.40 23.08
C GLN A 43 -12.98 -1.69 22.44
N GLY A 44 -12.76 -0.41 22.76
CA GLY A 44 -11.56 0.32 22.35
C GLY A 44 -10.28 -0.28 22.93
N GLU A 45 -10.31 -0.76 24.19
CA GLU A 45 -9.19 -1.47 24.82
C GLU A 45 -8.84 -2.78 24.11
N ARG A 46 -9.84 -3.54 23.66
CA ARG A 46 -9.61 -4.73 22.85
C ARG A 46 -8.97 -4.40 21.51
N ALA A 47 -9.43 -3.34 20.84
CA ALA A 47 -8.83 -2.84 19.60
C ALA A 47 -7.37 -2.42 19.82
N ARG A 48 -7.08 -1.61 20.87
CA ARG A 48 -5.71 -1.20 21.24
C ARG A 48 -4.80 -2.40 21.47
N LYS A 49 -5.24 -3.40 22.22
CA LYS A 49 -4.48 -4.62 22.48
C LYS A 49 -4.15 -5.35 21.19
N THR A 50 -5.08 -5.43 20.25
CA THR A 50 -4.86 -6.05 18.93
C THR A 50 -3.79 -5.31 18.16
N LEU A 51 -3.85 -3.97 18.08
CA LEU A 51 -2.85 -3.15 17.40
C LEU A 51 -1.44 -3.36 17.97
N LEU A 52 -1.30 -3.29 19.29
CA LEU A 52 0.00 -3.47 19.97
C LEU A 52 0.54 -4.90 19.76
N ASN A 53 -0.30 -5.91 19.83
CA ASN A 53 0.11 -7.29 19.60
C ASN A 53 0.58 -7.51 18.15
N ASP A 54 -0.11 -6.93 17.16
CA ASP A 54 0.30 -7.06 15.76
C ASP A 54 1.61 -6.35 15.48
N MET A 55 1.83 -5.16 16.06
CA MET A 55 3.11 -4.46 15.98
C MET A 55 4.24 -5.32 16.57
N GLN A 56 4.06 -5.85 17.79
CA GLN A 56 5.04 -6.71 18.44
C GLN A 56 5.31 -7.99 17.65
N LEU A 57 4.27 -8.60 17.06
CA LEU A 57 4.42 -9.79 16.21
C LEU A 57 5.31 -9.50 15.01
N LEU A 58 5.09 -8.38 14.32
CA LEU A 58 5.88 -8.00 13.15
C LEU A 58 7.32 -7.62 13.53
N GLU A 59 7.51 -6.90 14.63
CA GLU A 59 8.84 -6.59 15.19
C GLU A 59 9.62 -7.88 15.52
N ALA A 60 8.96 -8.86 16.15
CA ALA A 60 9.56 -10.16 16.45
C ALA A 60 9.97 -10.95 15.18
N HIS A 61 9.36 -10.65 14.03
CA HIS A 61 9.72 -11.19 12.72
C HIS A 61 10.76 -10.32 11.98
N GLY A 62 11.32 -9.31 12.63
CA GLY A 62 12.36 -8.45 12.07
C GLY A 62 11.82 -7.33 11.15
N ALA A 63 10.52 -7.07 11.16
CA ALA A 63 9.92 -5.95 10.44
C ALA A 63 9.89 -4.69 11.32
N SER A 64 9.66 -3.54 10.70
CA SER A 64 9.53 -2.23 11.37
C SER A 64 8.14 -1.65 11.13
N PRO A 65 7.11 -2.14 11.86
CA PRO A 65 5.72 -1.75 11.60
C PRO A 65 5.47 -0.28 11.97
N VAL A 66 4.72 0.40 11.11
CA VAL A 66 4.26 1.76 11.33
C VAL A 66 2.73 1.77 11.29
N LEU A 67 2.12 2.26 12.34
CA LEU A 67 0.67 2.45 12.40
C LEU A 67 0.32 3.88 11.97
N ASN A 68 -0.55 3.99 10.98
CA ASN A 68 -0.89 5.27 10.34
C ASN A 68 -2.38 5.55 10.42
N LEU A 69 -2.72 6.81 10.74
CA LEU A 69 -4.01 7.40 10.46
C LEU A 69 -3.90 8.21 9.17
N ILE A 70 -4.69 7.85 8.16
CA ILE A 70 -4.56 8.39 6.82
C ILE A 70 -5.89 9.00 6.39
N ARG A 71 -5.88 10.28 6.01
CA ARG A 71 -7.01 10.98 5.38
C ARG A 71 -6.89 10.94 3.86
N SER A 72 -5.67 11.16 3.36
CA SER A 72 -5.36 11.11 1.93
C SER A 72 -3.87 10.94 1.74
N TYR A 73 -3.48 10.45 0.57
CA TYR A 73 -2.11 10.54 0.09
C TYR A 73 -1.97 11.69 -0.90
N GLU A 74 -0.74 12.13 -1.11
CA GLU A 74 -0.45 13.09 -2.17
C GLU A 74 -0.76 12.48 -3.54
N ARG A 75 -1.26 13.33 -4.44
CA ARG A 75 -1.50 13.00 -5.84
C ARG A 75 -0.36 13.59 -6.68
N ASP A 76 0.08 12.85 -7.67
CA ASP A 76 0.94 13.42 -8.70
C ASP A 76 0.12 14.03 -9.83
N ASP A 77 0.70 14.99 -10.54
CA ASP A 77 0.12 15.70 -11.71
C ASP A 77 0.70 15.17 -13.02
N PHE A 78 1.36 14.03 -12.99
CA PHE A 78 1.87 13.43 -14.19
C PHE A 78 0.72 12.97 -15.10
N PHE A 79 0.93 12.94 -16.42
CA PHE A 79 -0.13 12.65 -17.39
C PHE A 79 -0.74 11.24 -17.26
N PHE A 80 -0.15 10.36 -16.47
CA PHE A 80 -0.74 9.14 -15.93
C PHE A 80 -0.30 8.97 -14.47
N PRO A 81 -1.19 8.46 -13.59
CA PRO A 81 -0.88 8.38 -12.17
C PRO A 81 0.29 7.45 -11.89
N THR A 82 1.23 7.92 -11.04
CA THR A 82 2.33 7.17 -10.45
C THR A 82 2.32 7.23 -8.92
N ASP A 83 1.26 7.78 -8.34
CA ASP A 83 0.98 7.78 -6.91
C ASP A 83 0.48 6.41 -6.40
N VAL A 84 0.31 6.28 -5.09
CA VAL A 84 -0.08 5.01 -4.43
C VAL A 84 -1.48 4.52 -4.78
N TYR A 85 -2.32 5.33 -5.41
CA TYR A 85 -3.65 4.94 -5.87
C TYR A 85 -3.60 4.21 -7.22
N SER A 86 -2.52 4.36 -7.95
CA SER A 86 -2.20 3.58 -9.13
C SER A 86 -1.67 2.21 -8.74
N TYR A 87 -1.97 1.17 -9.49
CA TYR A 87 -1.39 -0.15 -9.26
C TYR A 87 0.12 -0.12 -9.42
N HIS A 88 0.84 -0.54 -8.38
CA HIS A 88 2.29 -0.53 -8.30
C HIS A 88 2.82 -1.78 -7.60
N VAL A 89 4.11 -1.93 -7.55
CA VAL A 89 4.82 -2.93 -6.75
C VAL A 89 5.80 -2.21 -5.84
N ASP A 90 5.95 -2.70 -4.62
CA ASP A 90 7.01 -2.23 -3.74
C ASP A 90 8.36 -2.77 -4.21
N ARG A 91 9.42 -1.99 -4.01
CA ARG A 91 10.80 -2.35 -4.32
C ARG A 91 11.72 -2.24 -3.14
N SER A 92 12.73 -3.12 -3.11
CA SER A 92 13.77 -3.11 -2.11
C SER A 92 15.09 -3.58 -2.71
N PRO A 93 16.24 -3.03 -2.29
CA PRO A 93 17.55 -3.55 -2.70
C PRO A 93 17.90 -4.87 -2.01
N ILE A 94 17.17 -5.27 -0.97
CA ILE A 94 17.40 -6.49 -0.19
C ILE A 94 16.11 -7.32 -0.11
N PRO A 95 16.22 -8.64 0.14
CA PRO A 95 15.06 -9.50 0.35
C PRO A 95 14.18 -9.00 1.50
N THR A 96 12.93 -8.70 1.21
CA THR A 96 11.92 -8.26 2.18
C THR A 96 10.51 -8.58 1.71
N SER A 97 9.52 -8.22 2.49
CA SER A 97 8.10 -8.29 2.17
C SER A 97 7.38 -7.09 2.76
N THR A 98 6.36 -6.61 2.10
CA THR A 98 5.42 -5.65 2.69
C THR A 98 4.39 -6.41 3.52
N PHE A 99 4.22 -6.02 4.78
CA PHE A 99 3.10 -6.46 5.59
C PHE A 99 2.12 -5.31 5.73
N LEU A 100 0.83 -5.59 5.62
CA LEU A 100 -0.18 -4.57 5.85
C LEU A 100 -1.48 -5.14 6.42
N CYS A 101 -2.14 -4.34 7.27
CA CYS A 101 -3.48 -4.60 7.79
C CYS A 101 -4.25 -3.29 7.91
N THR A 102 -5.41 -3.21 7.28
CA THR A 102 -6.36 -2.11 7.49
C THR A 102 -7.30 -2.48 8.62
N TYR A 103 -7.30 -1.71 9.72
CA TYR A 103 -8.18 -1.94 10.87
C TYR A 103 -9.47 -1.14 10.80
N HIS A 104 -9.44 0.03 10.15
CA HIS A 104 -10.59 0.89 9.95
C HIS A 104 -10.49 1.61 8.59
N GLY A 105 -11.62 1.88 7.97
CA GLY A 105 -11.70 2.51 6.66
C GLY A 105 -11.56 1.52 5.50
N ALA A 106 -11.29 2.03 4.30
CA ALA A 106 -11.18 1.23 3.09
C ALA A 106 -9.86 0.46 3.03
N ALA A 107 -9.92 -0.80 2.62
CA ALA A 107 -8.74 -1.66 2.44
C ALA A 107 -8.15 -1.51 1.02
N SER A 108 -6.85 -1.78 0.90
CA SER A 108 -6.13 -1.83 -0.38
C SER A 108 -6.66 -2.93 -1.29
N ASP A 109 -6.38 -2.81 -2.58
CA ASP A 109 -6.64 -3.83 -3.58
C ASP A 109 -5.33 -4.43 -4.08
N ILE A 110 -5.33 -5.73 -4.37
CA ILE A 110 -4.30 -6.38 -5.19
C ILE A 110 -4.88 -6.72 -6.57
N LEU A 111 -4.02 -6.67 -7.57
CA LEU A 111 -4.34 -7.04 -8.94
C LEU A 111 -3.52 -8.28 -9.31
N PRO A 112 -4.16 -9.41 -9.69
CA PRO A 112 -3.42 -10.57 -10.19
C PRO A 112 -2.45 -10.18 -11.30
N ASN A 113 -1.21 -10.69 -11.26
CA ASN A 113 -0.16 -10.28 -12.20
C ASN A 113 -0.51 -10.56 -13.66
N ASP A 114 -1.24 -11.63 -13.95
CA ASP A 114 -1.74 -11.96 -15.29
C ASP A 114 -2.82 -10.98 -15.81
N GLN A 115 -3.45 -10.23 -14.89
CA GLN A 115 -4.44 -9.20 -15.18
C GLN A 115 -3.84 -7.78 -15.15
N ALA A 116 -2.55 -7.66 -14.83
CA ALA A 116 -1.82 -6.40 -14.80
C ALA A 116 -1.04 -6.20 -16.11
N GLU A 117 -0.95 -4.94 -16.56
CA GLU A 117 -0.11 -4.53 -17.68
C GLU A 117 0.76 -3.35 -17.22
N GLN A 118 2.07 -3.45 -17.40
CA GLN A 118 2.96 -2.32 -17.08
C GLN A 118 2.63 -1.13 -18.00
N LYS A 119 2.48 0.05 -17.43
CA LYS A 119 2.13 1.27 -18.18
C LYS A 119 3.17 1.61 -19.25
N ILE A 120 4.43 1.28 -19.01
CA ILE A 120 5.51 1.48 -19.99
C ILE A 120 5.30 0.72 -21.32
N HIS A 121 4.48 -0.33 -21.31
CA HIS A 121 4.17 -1.12 -22.53
C HIS A 121 2.88 -0.69 -23.21
N VAL A 122 2.14 0.26 -22.60
CA VAL A 122 0.93 0.82 -23.17
C VAL A 122 1.29 1.78 -24.30
N PRO A 123 0.84 1.55 -25.55
CA PRO A 123 1.30 2.34 -26.71
C PRO A 123 1.13 3.84 -26.53
N GLU A 124 -0.03 4.28 -26.06
CA GLU A 124 -0.36 5.70 -25.87
C GLU A 124 0.51 6.38 -24.81
N ILE A 125 0.85 5.64 -23.74
CA ILE A 125 1.74 6.13 -22.67
C ILE A 125 3.17 6.16 -23.21
N ARG A 126 3.59 5.11 -23.90
CA ARG A 126 4.94 5.00 -24.46
C ARG A 126 5.20 6.10 -25.51
N GLU A 127 4.22 6.46 -26.31
CA GLU A 127 4.33 7.57 -27.26
C GLU A 127 4.54 8.91 -26.55
N ARG A 128 3.76 9.19 -25.51
CA ARG A 128 3.93 10.40 -24.69
C ARG A 128 5.26 10.45 -23.93
N LEU A 129 5.78 9.30 -23.48
CA LEU A 129 7.11 9.22 -22.89
C LEU A 129 8.20 9.51 -23.92
N ARG A 130 7.96 9.13 -25.18
CA ARG A 130 8.88 9.48 -26.28
C ARG A 130 8.98 10.97 -26.52
N GLU A 131 7.90 11.71 -26.33
CA GLU A 131 7.91 13.20 -26.40
C GLU A 131 8.80 13.86 -25.34
N LEU A 132 9.06 13.16 -24.22
CA LEU A 132 9.96 13.63 -23.16
C LEU A 132 11.43 13.24 -23.41
N HIS A 133 11.70 12.46 -24.45
CA HIS A 133 13.02 11.97 -24.76
C HIS A 133 13.67 12.77 -25.87
N ASP A 134 14.69 13.56 -25.55
CA ASP A 134 15.44 14.40 -26.51
C ASP A 134 16.46 13.59 -27.35
N GLY A 135 16.55 12.28 -27.15
CA GLY A 135 17.52 11.41 -27.80
C GLY A 135 17.02 10.73 -29.08
N THR A 136 17.77 9.77 -29.55
CA THR A 136 17.43 8.95 -30.70
C THR A 136 16.53 7.76 -30.30
N ASP A 137 15.81 7.16 -31.26
CA ASP A 137 15.03 5.93 -31.01
C ASP A 137 15.85 4.81 -30.39
N ALA A 138 17.14 4.71 -30.73
CA ALA A 138 18.05 3.70 -30.20
C ALA A 138 18.35 3.88 -28.70
N SER A 139 18.26 5.11 -28.15
CA SER A 139 18.49 5.42 -26.75
C SER A 139 17.20 5.45 -25.91
N PHE A 140 16.03 5.30 -26.53
CA PHE A 140 14.75 5.44 -25.85
C PHE A 140 14.51 4.35 -24.79
N ASP A 141 14.84 3.11 -25.07
CA ASP A 141 14.67 2.01 -24.10
C ASP A 141 15.61 2.19 -22.89
N HIS A 142 16.80 2.73 -23.09
CA HIS A 142 17.71 3.09 -22.00
C HIS A 142 17.13 4.23 -21.17
N PHE A 143 16.65 5.30 -21.81
CA PHE A 143 15.94 6.39 -21.14
C PHE A 143 14.76 5.88 -20.27
N LEU A 144 13.93 4.98 -20.81
CA LEU A 144 12.84 4.39 -20.05
C LEU A 144 13.34 3.58 -18.85
N SER A 145 14.42 2.83 -18.99
CA SER A 145 14.98 2.02 -17.91
C SER A 145 15.60 2.85 -16.78
N GLU A 146 16.09 4.06 -17.09
CA GLU A 146 16.68 4.95 -16.09
C GLU A 146 15.65 5.85 -15.40
N HIS A 147 14.66 6.35 -16.13
CA HIS A 147 13.75 7.40 -15.62
C HIS A 147 12.35 6.87 -15.30
N PHE A 148 11.95 5.76 -15.89
CA PHE A 148 10.59 5.21 -15.78
C PHE A 148 10.58 3.70 -15.45
N PHE A 149 11.65 3.19 -14.84
CA PHE A 149 11.76 1.78 -14.43
C PHE A 149 10.67 1.37 -13.43
N ASP A 150 10.15 2.32 -12.67
CA ASP A 150 9.10 2.14 -11.66
C ASP A 150 7.73 2.58 -12.17
N LEU A 151 7.51 2.46 -13.46
CA LEU A 151 6.25 2.80 -14.07
C LEU A 151 5.19 1.79 -13.65
N HIS A 152 4.17 2.29 -13.02
CA HIS A 152 3.06 1.55 -12.44
C HIS A 152 2.32 0.68 -13.48
N TYR A 153 1.29 0.01 -13.02
CA TYR A 153 0.50 -0.92 -13.82
C TYR A 153 -0.90 -0.35 -14.10
N ARG A 154 -1.51 -0.79 -15.18
CA ARG A 154 -2.96 -0.67 -15.40
C ARG A 154 -3.62 -2.05 -15.35
N ALA A 155 -4.88 -2.09 -14.93
CA ALA A 155 -5.69 -3.29 -15.03
C ALA A 155 -6.07 -3.55 -16.50
N LYS A 156 -5.92 -4.78 -16.95
CA LYS A 156 -6.42 -5.21 -18.27
C LYS A 156 -7.95 -5.18 -18.30
N SER A 157 -8.53 -5.13 -19.49
CA SER A 157 -9.99 -5.23 -19.65
C SER A 157 -10.52 -6.52 -19.01
N GLY A 158 -11.56 -6.41 -18.19
CA GLY A 158 -12.16 -7.54 -17.47
C GLY A 158 -11.38 -8.00 -16.24
N ALA A 159 -10.34 -7.27 -15.80
CA ALA A 159 -9.62 -7.57 -14.59
C ALA A 159 -10.54 -7.52 -13.35
N THR A 160 -10.28 -8.42 -12.41
CA THR A 160 -11.02 -8.53 -11.15
C THR A 160 -10.06 -8.34 -9.98
N PRO A 161 -9.86 -7.12 -9.48
CA PRO A 161 -9.05 -6.86 -8.30
C PRO A 161 -9.59 -7.58 -7.07
N ILE A 162 -8.70 -7.94 -6.16
CA ILE A 162 -9.02 -8.59 -4.89
C ILE A 162 -8.84 -7.56 -3.79
N ASN A 163 -9.93 -7.19 -3.12
CA ASN A 163 -9.85 -6.31 -1.96
C ASN A 163 -9.28 -7.09 -0.77
N LEU A 164 -8.33 -6.48 -0.06
CA LEU A 164 -7.61 -7.12 1.04
C LEU A 164 -8.49 -7.30 2.30
N GLY A 165 -9.59 -6.58 2.38
CA GLY A 165 -10.52 -6.62 3.50
C GLY A 165 -9.96 -5.93 4.76
N THR A 166 -10.85 -5.67 5.70
CA THR A 166 -10.51 -5.05 6.98
C THR A 166 -10.19 -6.15 8.01
N GLY A 167 -9.18 -5.93 8.83
CA GLY A 167 -8.77 -6.83 9.91
C GLY A 167 -7.84 -7.97 9.50
N HIS A 168 -7.67 -8.24 8.22
CA HIS A 168 -6.79 -9.29 7.73
C HIS A 168 -5.35 -8.79 7.63
N LEU A 169 -4.40 -9.61 8.12
CA LEU A 169 -2.97 -9.30 7.97
C LEU A 169 -2.45 -9.98 6.71
N TRP A 170 -1.88 -9.18 5.83
CA TRP A 170 -1.33 -9.61 4.57
C TRP A 170 0.18 -9.48 4.53
N ARG A 171 0.82 -10.42 3.84
CA ARG A 171 2.21 -10.35 3.43
C ARG A 171 2.26 -10.33 1.91
N LEU A 172 2.83 -9.28 1.33
CA LEU A 172 2.97 -9.07 -0.11
C LEU A 172 4.44 -9.25 -0.52
N ALA A 173 4.66 -9.91 -1.65
CA ALA A 173 5.99 -10.02 -2.24
C ALA A 173 6.44 -8.68 -2.81
N VAL A 174 7.66 -8.29 -2.48
CA VAL A 174 8.33 -7.08 -2.93
C VAL A 174 9.26 -7.42 -4.11
N ASP A 175 9.44 -6.48 -5.04
CA ASP A 175 10.46 -6.58 -6.08
C ASP A 175 11.84 -6.37 -5.47
N HIS A 176 12.67 -7.41 -5.47
CA HIS A 176 14.05 -7.34 -4.99
C HIS A 176 14.96 -8.26 -5.81
N PRO A 177 16.29 -8.02 -5.83
CA PRO A 177 17.24 -8.89 -6.53
C PRO A 177 17.08 -10.36 -6.09
N ASN A 178 17.02 -11.26 -7.07
CA ASN A 178 16.84 -12.71 -6.85
C ASN A 178 15.53 -13.12 -6.19
N SER A 179 14.48 -12.31 -6.30
CA SER A 179 13.15 -12.69 -5.81
C SER A 179 12.67 -13.99 -6.50
N PRO A 180 12.23 -15.01 -5.75
CA PRO A 180 11.75 -16.26 -6.32
C PRO A 180 10.33 -16.16 -6.92
N SER A 181 9.66 -15.04 -6.74
CA SER A 181 8.29 -14.81 -7.22
C SER A 181 8.16 -13.41 -7.81
N LEU A 182 7.17 -13.24 -8.69
CA LEU A 182 6.78 -11.90 -9.14
C LEU A 182 6.31 -11.06 -7.93
N PRO A 183 6.62 -9.75 -7.90
CA PRO A 183 6.11 -8.87 -6.86
C PRO A 183 4.58 -8.75 -6.91
N CYS A 184 3.99 -8.42 -5.78
CA CYS A 184 2.55 -8.24 -5.66
C CYS A 184 2.14 -6.87 -6.20
N VAL A 185 1.32 -6.84 -7.23
CA VAL A 185 0.76 -5.60 -7.77
C VAL A 185 -0.42 -5.18 -6.89
N HIS A 186 -0.35 -4.00 -6.28
CA HIS A 186 -1.36 -3.50 -5.36
C HIS A 186 -1.53 -1.99 -5.45
N ARG A 187 -2.54 -1.46 -4.77
CA ARG A 187 -2.79 -0.02 -4.67
C ARG A 187 -3.49 0.35 -3.36
N ALA A 188 -3.34 1.60 -2.94
CA ALA A 188 -4.19 2.19 -1.91
C ALA A 188 -5.64 2.34 -2.41
N PRO A 189 -6.65 2.27 -1.52
CA PRO A 189 -8.02 2.61 -1.85
C PRO A 189 -8.12 4.12 -2.07
N ILE A 190 -9.05 4.54 -2.93
CA ILE A 190 -9.41 5.96 -3.03
C ILE A 190 -10.18 6.34 -1.77
N GLU A 191 -9.71 7.37 -1.06
CA GLU A 191 -10.36 7.87 0.13
C GLU A 191 -11.71 8.49 -0.23
N LYS A 192 -12.62 8.42 0.73
CA LYS A 192 -13.88 9.14 0.69
C LYS A 192 -13.79 10.34 1.64
N ASP A 193 -14.35 11.45 1.24
CA ASP A 193 -14.36 12.67 2.05
C ASP A 193 -14.81 12.41 3.48
N GLY A 194 -14.04 12.91 4.44
CA GLY A 194 -14.29 12.76 5.86
C GLY A 194 -13.99 11.38 6.46
N GLN A 195 -13.48 10.43 5.68
CA GLN A 195 -13.04 9.13 6.20
C GLN A 195 -11.56 9.13 6.54
N THR A 196 -11.23 8.51 7.67
CA THR A 196 -9.85 8.26 8.08
C THR A 196 -9.62 6.75 8.05
N ARG A 197 -8.50 6.33 7.48
CA ARG A 197 -8.06 4.95 7.45
C ARG A 197 -7.07 4.71 8.59
N LEU A 198 -7.20 3.58 9.30
CA LEU A 198 -6.21 3.08 10.26
C LEU A 198 -5.48 1.90 9.63
N LEU A 199 -4.20 2.10 9.32
CA LEU A 199 -3.37 1.15 8.55
C LEU A 199 -2.07 0.85 9.30
N LEU A 200 -1.78 -0.43 9.53
CA LEU A 200 -0.46 -0.93 9.87
C LEU A 200 0.24 -1.36 8.60
N ILE A 201 1.48 -0.90 8.40
CA ILE A 201 2.31 -1.25 7.24
C ILE A 201 3.78 -1.31 7.63
N CYS A 202 4.55 -2.17 7.01
CA CYS A 202 6.01 -2.22 7.07
C CYS A 202 6.58 -2.93 5.83
#